data_380478826fa3a8a792326c53da6b0a1b
#
_entry.id   380478826fa3a8a792326c53da6b0a1b
#
_cell.length_a   1.000
_cell.length_b   1.000
_cell.length_c   1.000
_cell.angle_alpha   90.00
_cell.angle_beta   90.00
_cell.angle_gamma   90.00
#
_symmetry.space_group_name_H-M   'P 1'
#
loop_
_entity.id
_entity.type
_entity.pdbx_description
1 polymer ?
#
loop_
_entity_poly.entity_id
_entity_poly.type
_entity_poly.pdbx_seq_one_letter_code
_entity_poly.pdbx_strand_id
1 'polypeptide(L)'
;MILQCQVASDVGCVRTNNEDIALLAGGLYRDTVDRFVAELQPNSRFVAIVADGMGGYEGGEIASEMAAKSFDAFFTGLPAGLSVDRLVAQVKTWVTEIHAEIIAFGDEHREYAGLGTTLVGMFAYEGKIFRI
;
A
#
# COMPACT_ATOMS: atom_id res chain seq x y z
N MET A 1 4.17 4.16 -22.46
CA MET A 1 5.37 4.50 -21.63
C MET A 1 5.92 3.22 -21.04
N ILE A 2 7.23 3.05 -21.07
CA ILE A 2 7.89 1.88 -20.48
C ILE A 2 8.47 2.30 -19.14
N LEU A 3 8.13 1.56 -18.07
CA LEU A 3 8.69 1.71 -16.75
C LEU A 3 9.61 0.53 -16.44
N GLN A 4 10.84 0.81 -16.03
CA GLN A 4 11.70 -0.19 -15.41
C GLN A 4 11.47 -0.12 -13.89
N CYS A 5 10.99 -1.19 -13.33
CA CYS A 5 10.60 -1.28 -11.93
C CYS A 5 11.59 -2.17 -11.18
N GLN A 6 11.98 -1.74 -10.01
CA GLN A 6 12.74 -2.56 -9.07
C GLN A 6 12.18 -2.32 -7.67
N VAL A 7 11.99 -3.40 -6.94
CA VAL A 7 11.63 -3.40 -5.54
C VAL A 7 12.67 -4.18 -4.76
N ALA A 8 13.02 -3.68 -3.58
CA ALA A 8 13.88 -4.37 -2.63
C ALA A 8 13.32 -4.13 -1.22
N SER A 9 13.15 -5.17 -0.47
CA SER A 9 12.72 -5.15 0.93
C SER A 9 13.56 -6.15 1.70
N ASP A 10 14.08 -5.75 2.84
CA ASP A 10 14.98 -6.53 3.68
C ASP A 10 14.80 -6.17 5.15
N VAL A 11 14.81 -7.15 6.02
CA VAL A 11 14.63 -6.96 7.47
C VAL A 11 15.76 -6.14 8.12
N GLY A 12 16.89 -6.01 7.44
CA GLY A 12 18.09 -5.34 7.98
C GLY A 12 18.87 -6.21 8.96
N CYS A 13 19.81 -5.58 9.69
CA CYS A 13 20.79 -6.29 10.50
C CYS A 13 20.42 -6.41 11.98
N VAL A 14 19.36 -5.79 12.44
CA VAL A 14 19.03 -5.64 13.86
C VAL A 14 17.72 -6.29 14.24
N ARG A 15 16.71 -6.15 13.37
CA ARG A 15 15.37 -6.70 13.62
C ARG A 15 15.28 -8.16 13.24
N THR A 16 14.31 -8.87 13.80
CA THR A 16 14.02 -10.28 13.49
C THR A 16 12.89 -10.43 12.48
N ASN A 17 12.07 -9.41 12.31
CA ASN A 17 10.95 -9.36 11.38
C ASN A 17 10.92 -8.01 10.65
N ASN A 18 10.41 -8.04 9.45
CA ASN A 18 10.28 -6.89 8.57
C ASN A 18 8.84 -6.38 8.60
N GLU A 19 8.65 -5.20 9.17
CA GLU A 19 7.33 -4.56 9.28
C GLU A 19 6.95 -3.75 8.03
N ASP A 20 7.90 -3.60 7.09
CA ASP A 20 7.67 -2.90 5.83
C ASP A 20 7.07 -3.83 4.78
N ILE A 21 6.25 -3.27 3.91
CA ILE A 21 5.76 -3.95 2.71
C ILE A 21 5.70 -2.97 1.54
N ALA A 22 6.03 -3.45 0.35
CA ALA A 22 5.81 -2.71 -0.87
C ALA A 22 4.66 -3.33 -1.68
N LEU A 23 3.78 -2.48 -2.21
CA LEU A 23 2.81 -2.84 -3.25
C LEU A 23 3.30 -2.23 -4.56
N LEU A 24 3.58 -3.05 -5.55
CA LEU A 24 4.06 -2.61 -6.85
C LEU A 24 3.36 -3.38 -7.97
N ALA A 25 2.59 -2.68 -8.80
CA ALA A 25 1.84 -3.23 -9.94
C ALA A 25 0.95 -4.44 -9.57
N GLY A 26 0.31 -4.42 -8.37
CA GLY A 26 -0.54 -5.49 -7.86
C GLY A 26 0.21 -6.63 -7.15
N GLY A 27 1.54 -6.60 -7.13
CA GLY A 27 2.37 -7.52 -6.33
C GLY A 27 2.71 -6.95 -4.95
N LEU A 28 2.68 -7.80 -3.93
CA LEU A 28 3.12 -7.47 -2.57
C LEU A 28 4.51 -8.06 -2.33
N TYR A 29 5.42 -7.25 -1.80
CA TYR A 29 6.84 -7.58 -1.65
C TYR A 29 7.30 -7.30 -0.22
N ARG A 30 7.76 -8.35 0.47
CA ARG A 30 8.43 -8.30 1.77
C ARG A 30 9.59 -9.28 1.76
N ASP A 31 10.74 -8.88 2.29
CA ASP A 31 11.97 -9.71 2.35
C ASP A 31 12.39 -10.30 0.99
N THR A 32 12.31 -9.48 -0.04
CA THR A 32 12.59 -9.93 -1.40
C THR A 32 13.15 -8.80 -2.26
N VAL A 33 13.80 -9.19 -3.34
CA VAL A 33 14.23 -8.28 -4.41
C VAL A 33 13.64 -8.78 -5.72
N ASP A 34 12.96 -7.89 -6.43
CA ASP A 34 12.42 -8.19 -7.75
C ASP A 34 12.61 -7.01 -8.70
N ARG A 35 12.60 -7.30 -9.98
CA ARG A 35 12.64 -6.29 -11.04
C ARG A 35 11.87 -6.76 -12.26
N PHE A 36 11.13 -5.84 -12.85
CA PHE A 36 10.36 -6.11 -14.06
C PHE A 36 10.18 -4.84 -14.89
N VAL A 37 9.66 -5.02 -16.08
CA VAL A 37 9.30 -3.93 -16.98
C VAL A 37 7.79 -3.86 -17.11
N ALA A 38 7.22 -2.70 -16.82
CA ALA A 38 5.80 -2.43 -17.03
C ALA A 38 5.61 -1.53 -18.24
N GLU A 39 4.74 -1.93 -19.15
CA GLU A 39 4.32 -1.11 -20.27
C GLU A 39 2.98 -0.45 -19.95
N LEU A 40 2.99 0.86 -19.78
CA LEU A 40 1.79 1.64 -19.49
C LEU A 40 1.22 2.24 -20.76
N GLN A 41 0.00 1.84 -21.10
CA GLN A 41 -0.84 2.51 -22.09
C GLN A 41 -1.43 3.81 -21.50
N PRO A 42 -1.98 4.73 -22.29
CA PRO A 42 -2.47 6.01 -21.80
C PRO A 42 -3.45 5.94 -20.61
N ASN A 43 -4.24 4.88 -20.54
CA ASN A 43 -5.23 4.68 -19.47
C ASN A 43 -4.87 3.51 -18.53
N SER A 44 -3.64 3.02 -18.59
CA SER A 44 -3.18 1.98 -17.68
C SER A 44 -3.24 2.46 -16.24
N ARG A 45 -3.58 1.54 -15.35
CA ARG A 45 -3.45 1.73 -13.89
C ARG A 45 -2.11 1.17 -13.45
N PHE A 46 -1.46 1.89 -12.57
CA PHE A 46 -0.21 1.47 -11.99
C PHE A 46 -0.12 1.98 -10.56
N VAL A 47 0.42 1.18 -9.68
CA VAL A 47 0.60 1.52 -8.27
C VAL A 47 2.01 1.17 -7.83
N ALA A 48 2.61 2.05 -7.03
CA ALA A 48 3.87 1.84 -6.33
C ALA A 48 3.77 2.50 -4.95
N ILE A 49 3.67 1.70 -3.90
CA ILE A 49 3.45 2.15 -2.52
C ILE A 49 4.38 1.38 -1.60
N VAL A 50 4.83 2.05 -0.54
CA VAL A 50 5.49 1.44 0.61
C VAL A 50 4.68 1.76 1.85
N ALA A 51 4.47 0.75 2.68
CA ALA A 51 3.88 0.88 4.00
C ALA A 51 4.90 0.41 5.04
N ASP A 52 5.22 1.29 6.00
CA ASP A 52 6.11 1.04 7.14
C ASP A 52 5.22 0.82 8.37
N GLY A 53 5.20 -0.40 8.84
CA GLY A 53 4.37 -0.84 9.95
C GLY A 53 5.02 -0.58 11.30
N MET A 54 4.18 -0.37 12.31
CA MET A 54 4.60 -0.25 13.71
C MET A 54 3.62 -0.96 14.63
N GLY A 55 4.13 -1.49 15.74
CA GLY A 55 3.33 -2.16 16.75
C GLY A 55 4.14 -3.13 17.59
N GLY A 56 3.54 -3.64 18.68
CA GLY A 56 4.14 -4.71 19.47
C GLY A 56 4.03 -6.06 18.76
N TYR A 57 4.97 -6.98 19.02
CA TYR A 57 5.06 -8.28 18.38
C TYR A 57 5.10 -8.15 16.84
N GLU A 58 4.16 -8.76 16.13
CA GLU A 58 4.01 -8.71 14.67
C GLU A 58 2.96 -7.68 14.21
N GLY A 59 2.56 -6.76 15.11
CA GLY A 59 1.50 -5.79 14.82
C GLY A 59 1.82 -4.88 13.63
N GLY A 60 3.08 -4.48 13.48
CA GLY A 60 3.53 -3.67 12.34
C GLY A 60 3.40 -4.39 11.01
N GLU A 61 3.77 -5.68 10.95
CA GLU A 61 3.61 -6.50 9.74
C GLU A 61 2.15 -6.59 9.32
N ILE A 62 1.27 -6.81 10.29
CA ILE A 62 -0.18 -6.93 10.06
C ILE A 62 -0.73 -5.60 9.55
N ALA A 63 -0.40 -4.48 10.22
CA ALA A 63 -0.92 -3.18 9.84
C ALA A 63 -0.47 -2.75 8.44
N SER A 64 0.81 -2.92 8.11
CA SER A 64 1.33 -2.59 6.78
C SER A 64 0.72 -3.46 5.68
N GLU A 65 0.53 -4.75 5.96
CA GLU A 65 -0.09 -5.66 5.02
C GLU A 65 -1.59 -5.37 4.81
N MET A 66 -2.33 -5.07 5.88
CA MET A 66 -3.72 -4.64 5.80
C MET A 66 -3.86 -3.40 4.92
N ALA A 67 -3.04 -2.37 5.14
CA ALA A 67 -3.08 -1.14 4.37
C ALA A 67 -2.75 -1.38 2.89
N ALA A 68 -1.70 -2.14 2.59
CA ALA A 68 -1.27 -2.41 1.23
C ALA A 68 -2.32 -3.24 0.44
N LYS A 69 -2.85 -4.31 1.04
CA LYS A 69 -3.92 -5.13 0.44
C LYS A 69 -5.20 -4.34 0.24
N SER A 70 -5.60 -3.56 1.24
CA SER A 70 -6.79 -2.72 1.15
C SER A 70 -6.65 -1.66 0.05
N PHE A 71 -5.47 -1.04 -0.09
CA PHE A 71 -5.24 -0.09 -1.17
C PHE A 71 -5.30 -0.75 -2.55
N ASP A 72 -4.73 -1.93 -2.72
CA ASP A 72 -4.77 -2.66 -4.00
C ASP A 72 -6.22 -2.98 -4.39
N ALA A 73 -7.02 -3.47 -3.47
CA ALA A 73 -8.44 -3.75 -3.69
C ALA A 73 -9.23 -2.47 -4.01
N PHE A 74 -9.02 -1.40 -3.24
CA PHE A 74 -9.62 -0.08 -3.48
C PHE A 74 -9.27 0.44 -4.87
N PHE A 75 -7.98 0.47 -5.21
CA PHE A 75 -7.48 1.00 -6.47
C PHE A 75 -7.97 0.20 -7.69
N THR A 76 -7.99 -1.13 -7.57
CA THR A 76 -8.51 -2.03 -8.60
C THR A 76 -10.02 -1.83 -8.81
N GLY A 77 -10.76 -1.59 -7.73
CA GLY A 77 -12.20 -1.37 -7.74
C GLY A 77 -12.65 0.03 -8.21
N LEU A 78 -11.74 1.00 -8.36
CA LEU A 78 -12.10 2.34 -8.82
C LEU A 78 -12.81 2.30 -10.18
N PRO A 79 -13.96 2.96 -10.37
CA PRO A 79 -14.57 3.10 -11.68
C PRO A 79 -13.67 3.91 -12.62
N ALA A 80 -13.84 3.76 -13.92
CA ALA A 80 -13.17 4.60 -14.92
C ALA A 80 -13.84 5.99 -15.00
N GLY A 81 -13.07 7.00 -15.42
CA GLY A 81 -13.59 8.32 -15.72
C GLY A 81 -13.94 9.19 -14.50
N LEU A 82 -13.42 8.91 -13.32
CA LEU A 82 -13.58 9.79 -12.17
C LEU A 82 -12.87 11.13 -12.41
N SER A 83 -13.53 12.22 -12.03
CA SER A 83 -12.85 13.50 -11.90
C SER A 83 -11.81 13.45 -10.77
N VAL A 84 -10.81 14.34 -10.85
CA VAL A 84 -9.76 14.42 -9.80
C VAL A 84 -10.38 14.65 -8.41
N ASP A 85 -11.37 15.53 -8.30
CA ASP A 85 -12.02 15.82 -7.01
C ASP A 85 -12.72 14.58 -6.44
N ARG A 86 -13.41 13.81 -7.28
CA ARG A 86 -14.05 12.57 -6.86
C ARG A 86 -13.03 11.50 -6.47
N LEU A 87 -11.94 11.37 -7.23
CA LEU A 87 -10.86 10.45 -6.89
C LEU A 87 -10.25 10.80 -5.52
N VAL A 88 -9.93 12.09 -5.30
CA VAL A 88 -9.39 12.56 -4.02
C VAL A 88 -10.37 12.30 -2.87
N ALA A 89 -11.66 12.53 -3.09
CA ALA A 89 -12.69 12.23 -2.08
C ALA A 89 -12.73 10.73 -1.74
N GLN A 90 -12.67 9.85 -2.74
CA GLN A 90 -12.66 8.41 -2.53
C GLN A 90 -11.39 7.94 -1.79
N VAL A 91 -10.22 8.48 -2.14
CA VAL A 91 -8.97 8.17 -1.42
C VAL A 91 -9.07 8.60 0.06
N LYS A 92 -9.63 9.79 0.34
CA LYS A 92 -9.83 10.25 1.73
C LYS A 92 -10.79 9.33 2.51
N THR A 93 -11.87 8.89 1.87
CA THR A 93 -12.80 7.93 2.48
C THR A 93 -12.09 6.63 2.78
N TRP A 94 -11.36 6.07 1.81
CA TRP A 94 -10.57 4.85 1.98
C TRP A 94 -9.57 4.97 3.15
N VAL A 95 -8.83 6.08 3.27
CA VAL A 95 -7.91 6.30 4.39
C VAL A 95 -8.62 6.23 5.74
N THR A 96 -9.82 6.83 5.83
CA THR A 96 -10.61 6.80 7.07
C THR A 96 -11.08 5.38 7.39
N GLU A 97 -11.52 4.63 6.40
CA GLU A 97 -12.02 3.27 6.54
C GLU A 97 -10.90 2.32 6.98
N ILE A 98 -9.77 2.30 6.27
CA ILE A 98 -8.65 1.41 6.63
C ILE A 98 -8.05 1.77 7.99
N HIS A 99 -8.01 3.05 8.36
CA HIS A 99 -7.59 3.46 9.70
C HIS A 99 -8.50 2.87 10.78
N ALA A 100 -9.82 2.94 10.59
CA ALA A 100 -10.78 2.36 11.51
C ALA A 100 -10.65 0.82 11.59
N GLU A 101 -10.43 0.14 10.47
CA GLU A 101 -10.23 -1.30 10.42
C GLU A 101 -8.97 -1.74 11.18
N ILE A 102 -7.85 -1.02 11.00
CA ILE A 102 -6.59 -1.31 11.70
C ILE A 102 -6.77 -1.13 13.21
N ILE A 103 -7.43 -0.06 13.66
CA ILE A 103 -7.71 0.16 15.08
C ILE A 103 -8.61 -0.95 15.64
N ALA A 104 -9.70 -1.28 14.95
CA ALA A 104 -10.62 -2.33 15.37
C ALA A 104 -9.92 -3.68 15.51
N PHE A 105 -9.03 -4.01 14.56
CA PHE A 105 -8.22 -5.23 14.64
C PHE A 105 -7.34 -5.26 15.89
N GLY A 106 -6.66 -4.17 16.22
CA GLY A 106 -5.84 -4.07 17.43
C GLY A 106 -6.65 -4.12 18.74
N ASP A 107 -7.88 -3.60 18.74
CA ASP A 107 -8.78 -3.68 19.88
C ASP A 107 -9.31 -5.09 20.13
N GLU A 108 -9.54 -5.86 19.09
CA GLU A 108 -9.97 -7.26 19.14
C GLU A 108 -8.82 -8.21 19.51
N HIS A 109 -7.58 -7.84 19.20
CA HIS A 109 -6.38 -8.67 19.39
C HIS A 109 -5.37 -7.92 20.27
N ARG A 110 -5.50 -8.07 21.57
CA ARG A 110 -4.73 -7.29 22.58
C ARG A 110 -3.20 -7.44 22.45
N GLU A 111 -2.73 -8.56 21.91
CA GLU A 111 -1.31 -8.80 21.61
C GLU A 111 -0.77 -7.85 20.54
N TYR A 112 -1.63 -7.30 19.69
CA TYR A 112 -1.30 -6.32 18.65
C TYR A 112 -1.74 -4.89 19.00
N ALA A 113 -1.97 -4.61 20.29
CA ALA A 113 -2.40 -3.28 20.72
C ALA A 113 -1.42 -2.19 20.24
N GLY A 114 -1.96 -1.11 19.69
CA GLY A 114 -1.17 0.01 19.19
C GLY A 114 -0.51 -0.21 17.82
N LEU A 115 -0.97 -1.22 17.07
CA LEU A 115 -0.52 -1.39 15.68
C LEU A 115 -0.95 -0.21 14.81
N GLY A 116 -0.13 0.09 13.83
CA GLY A 116 -0.37 1.16 12.86
C GLY A 116 0.60 1.05 11.70
N THR A 117 0.41 1.87 10.70
CA THR A 117 1.34 1.95 9.56
C THR A 117 1.34 3.33 8.95
N THR A 118 2.47 3.71 8.39
CA THR A 118 2.53 4.78 7.40
C THR A 118 2.19 4.21 6.03
N LEU A 119 1.89 5.08 5.08
CA LEU A 119 1.72 4.69 3.69
C LEU A 119 2.14 5.86 2.80
N VAL A 120 3.03 5.59 1.87
CA VAL A 120 3.52 6.59 0.93
C VAL A 120 3.71 5.96 -0.44
N GLY A 121 3.41 6.69 -1.49
CA GLY A 121 3.64 6.20 -2.83
C GLY A 121 3.02 7.03 -3.92
N MET A 122 2.89 6.40 -5.09
CA MET A 122 2.26 6.97 -6.26
C MET A 122 1.36 5.95 -6.96
N PHE A 123 0.38 6.46 -7.69
CA PHE A 123 -0.43 5.65 -8.58
C PHE A 123 -0.80 6.42 -9.85
N ALA A 124 -0.93 5.70 -10.95
CA ALA A 124 -1.40 6.24 -12.22
C ALA A 124 -2.87 5.91 -12.43
N TYR A 125 -3.67 6.93 -12.74
CA TYR A 125 -5.08 6.80 -13.01
C TYR A 125 -5.50 7.79 -14.11
N GLU A 126 -6.18 7.32 -15.15
CA GLU A 126 -6.65 8.14 -16.28
C GLU A 126 -5.56 9.06 -16.87
N GLY A 127 -4.38 8.49 -17.11
CA GLY A 127 -3.23 9.19 -17.71
C GLY A 127 -2.56 10.23 -16.80
N LYS A 128 -2.91 10.29 -15.53
CA LYS A 128 -2.33 11.19 -14.51
C LYS A 128 -1.63 10.40 -13.44
N ILE A 129 -0.61 11.00 -12.83
CA ILE A 129 0.11 10.43 -11.68
C ILE A 129 -0.32 11.20 -10.43
N PHE A 130 -0.66 10.46 -9.39
CA PHE A 130 -1.01 10.95 -8.07
C PHE A 130 0.00 10.44 -7.06
N ARG A 131 0.20 11.21 -5.99
CA ARG A 131 0.94 10.77 -4.79
C ARG A 131 -0.01 10.65 -3.60
N ILE A 132 0.29 9.73 -2.72
CA ILE A 132 -0.38 9.51 -1.46
C ILE A 132 0.65 9.46 -0.34
#